data_784784aab48aef9a70ede02ef2b8bd6d
#
_entry.id   784784aab48aef9a70ede02ef2b8bd6d
#
_cell.length_a   1.000
_cell.length_b   1.000
_cell.length_c   1.000
_cell.angle_alpha   90.00
_cell.angle_beta   90.00
_cell.angle_gamma   90.00
#
_symmetry.space_group_name_H-M   'P 1'
#
loop_
_entity.id
_entity.type
_entity.pdbx_description
1 polymer ?
#
loop_
_entity_poly.entity_id
_entity_poly.type
_entity_poly.pdbx_seq_one_letter_code
_entity_poly.pdbx_strand_id
1 'polypeptide(L)'
;MATQRFLRRLATLGILFFAANTLFAATSQVERIGSLSLAGASDSLKQAVEAKGYRVTLDGGWTADFWFAKQLKATAKDVSGALYPDLANAEFVGVVNLPKGMTDFRGQAIPAGAYTLRYQLLPQDGNHMGVAPNPDFLLAIPAGSDPNPEQSYLYKKLVALSAKTTGTNHPAVIALDAAGDPGGVAVDAQGTAVFSVTVPSSGSSGTEKLGIVVKGAAAQ
;
A
#
# COMPACT_ATOMS: atom_id res chain seq x y z
N MET A 1 91.80 -4.21 11.32
CA MET A 1 90.74 -5.16 11.77
C MET A 1 89.42 -4.42 11.79
N ALA A 2 88.58 -4.62 10.74
CA ALA A 2 87.34 -3.92 10.56
C ALA A 2 86.17 -4.91 10.78
N THR A 3 85.32 -4.61 11.74
CA THR A 3 84.15 -5.43 12.06
C THR A 3 82.93 -4.81 11.40
N GLN A 4 82.44 -5.42 10.33
CA GLN A 4 81.20 -5.04 9.67
C GLN A 4 79.96 -5.52 10.50
N ARG A 5 79.14 -4.59 10.91
CA ARG A 5 77.82 -4.87 11.48
C ARG A 5 76.77 -4.89 10.36
N PHE A 6 76.17 -6.05 10.12
CA PHE A 6 75.07 -6.27 9.22
C PHE A 6 73.75 -5.85 9.92
N LEU A 7 73.13 -4.75 9.47
CA LEU A 7 71.74 -4.40 9.88
C LEU A 7 70.79 -5.16 9.01
N ARG A 8 70.09 -6.13 9.61
CA ARG A 8 68.88 -6.73 9.00
C ARG A 8 67.70 -5.80 9.20
N ARG A 9 67.13 -5.21 8.11
CA ARG A 9 65.88 -4.51 8.09
C ARG A 9 64.75 -5.55 7.91
N LEU A 10 63.91 -5.78 8.93
CA LEU A 10 62.66 -6.48 8.79
C LEU A 10 61.66 -5.49 8.18
N ALA A 11 61.18 -5.76 6.96
CA ALA A 11 60.06 -5.09 6.35
C ALA A 11 58.80 -5.82 6.82
N THR A 12 58.03 -5.19 7.70
CA THR A 12 56.71 -5.68 8.11
C THR A 12 55.69 -5.25 7.05
N LEU A 13 55.24 -6.21 6.26
CA LEU A 13 54.16 -6.02 5.25
C LEU A 13 52.83 -6.05 5.98
N GLY A 14 52.25 -4.88 6.26
CA GLY A 14 50.91 -4.75 6.82
C GLY A 14 49.89 -5.01 5.74
N ILE A 15 49.20 -6.15 5.80
CA ILE A 15 48.04 -6.44 4.95
C ILE A 15 46.85 -5.68 5.55
N LEU A 16 46.46 -4.56 4.91
CA LEU A 16 45.15 -3.91 5.18
C LEU A 16 44.04 -4.78 4.60
N PHE A 17 43.25 -5.44 5.47
CA PHE A 17 41.99 -6.04 5.10
C PHE A 17 40.95 -4.92 4.95
N PHE A 18 40.65 -4.55 3.72
CA PHE A 18 39.46 -3.74 3.40
C PHE A 18 38.24 -4.66 3.46
N ALA A 19 37.54 -4.65 4.57
CA ALA A 19 36.19 -5.25 4.63
C ALA A 19 35.26 -4.38 3.79
N ALA A 20 34.98 -4.81 2.57
CA ALA A 20 33.93 -4.23 1.75
C ALA A 20 32.58 -4.57 2.42
N ASN A 21 32.04 -3.66 3.23
CA ASN A 21 30.64 -3.70 3.62
C ASN A 21 29.80 -3.45 2.37
N THR A 22 29.36 -4.52 1.71
CA THR A 22 28.28 -4.45 0.73
C THR A 22 27.00 -4.09 1.50
N LEU A 23 26.68 -2.80 1.56
CA LEU A 23 25.33 -2.34 1.89
C LEU A 23 24.42 -2.93 0.81
N PHE A 24 23.76 -4.05 1.13
CA PHE A 24 22.58 -4.45 0.38
C PHE A 24 21.54 -3.37 0.64
N ALA A 25 21.35 -2.48 -0.34
CA ALA A 25 20.15 -1.64 -0.37
C ALA A 25 18.97 -2.62 -0.39
N ALA A 26 18.20 -2.64 0.68
CA ALA A 26 16.97 -3.41 0.71
C ALA A 26 16.06 -2.78 -0.31
N THR A 27 15.83 -3.46 -1.43
CA THR A 27 14.94 -3.02 -2.49
C THR A 27 13.52 -3.42 -2.15
N SER A 28 12.56 -2.51 -2.37
CA SER A 28 11.15 -2.84 -2.26
C SER A 28 10.80 -4.02 -3.16
N GLN A 29 10.06 -4.98 -2.63
CA GLN A 29 9.75 -6.25 -3.32
C GLN A 29 8.25 -6.51 -3.30
N VAL A 30 7.76 -7.16 -4.36
CA VAL A 30 6.40 -7.70 -4.44
C VAL A 30 6.48 -9.17 -4.76
N GLU A 31 5.83 -10.00 -3.95
CA GLU A 31 5.73 -11.44 -4.17
C GLU A 31 4.27 -11.90 -4.22
N ARG A 32 4.01 -12.98 -4.95
CA ARG A 32 2.69 -13.62 -4.96
C ARG A 32 2.54 -14.50 -3.73
N ILE A 33 1.41 -14.34 -3.04
CA ILE A 33 1.05 -15.15 -1.87
C ILE A 33 -0.20 -15.99 -2.13
N GLY A 34 -0.50 -16.91 -1.20
CA GLY A 34 -1.67 -17.79 -1.27
C GLY A 34 -3.00 -17.06 -1.12
N SER A 35 -4.06 -17.84 -0.98
CA SER A 35 -5.42 -17.35 -0.81
C SER A 35 -5.62 -16.63 0.52
N LEU A 36 -6.63 -15.76 0.57
CA LEU A 36 -7.03 -15.03 1.78
C LEU A 36 -7.41 -16.00 2.91
N SER A 37 -6.61 -16.01 3.97
CA SER A 37 -6.77 -16.88 5.14
C SER A 37 -6.55 -16.10 6.44
N LEU A 38 -7.20 -14.94 6.58
CA LEU A 38 -7.07 -14.09 7.77
C LEU A 38 -8.20 -14.35 8.76
N ALA A 39 -7.86 -14.34 10.04
CA ALA A 39 -8.85 -14.31 11.11
C ALA A 39 -9.70 -13.04 10.98
N GLY A 40 -11.02 -13.19 11.08
CA GLY A 40 -11.97 -12.07 10.91
C GLY A 40 -12.40 -11.78 9.47
N ALA A 41 -11.78 -12.37 8.45
CA ALA A 41 -12.30 -12.33 7.09
C ALA A 41 -13.45 -13.33 6.92
N SER A 42 -14.63 -12.83 6.54
CA SER A 42 -15.81 -13.67 6.26
C SER A 42 -15.57 -14.58 5.04
N ASP A 43 -16.37 -15.62 4.91
CA ASP A 43 -16.30 -16.48 3.72
C ASP A 43 -16.73 -15.74 2.46
N SER A 44 -17.65 -14.76 2.58
CA SER A 44 -18.00 -13.87 1.46
C SER A 44 -16.83 -13.05 0.97
N LEU A 45 -16.00 -12.50 1.87
CA LEU A 45 -14.76 -11.80 1.51
C LEU A 45 -13.77 -12.73 0.82
N LYS A 46 -13.54 -13.94 1.37
CA LYS A 46 -12.64 -14.93 0.77
C LYS A 46 -13.06 -15.35 -0.65
N GLN A 47 -14.38 -15.43 -0.89
CA GLN A 47 -14.94 -15.77 -2.20
C GLN A 47 -14.87 -14.61 -3.21
N ALA A 48 -14.93 -13.37 -2.75
CA ALA A 48 -14.95 -12.19 -3.59
C ALA A 48 -13.58 -11.75 -4.10
N VAL A 49 -12.51 -12.19 -3.45
CA VAL A 49 -11.15 -11.83 -3.87
C VAL A 49 -10.48 -12.90 -4.72
N GLU A 50 -9.44 -12.52 -5.45
CA GLU A 50 -8.59 -13.44 -6.22
C GLU A 50 -7.97 -14.52 -5.33
N ALA A 51 -7.75 -15.72 -5.92
CA ALA A 51 -7.17 -16.84 -5.20
C ALA A 51 -5.72 -16.64 -4.77
N LYS A 52 -5.03 -15.65 -5.35
CA LYS A 52 -3.65 -15.29 -5.02
C LYS A 52 -3.58 -13.81 -4.68
N GLY A 53 -2.94 -13.51 -3.56
CA GLY A 53 -2.63 -12.15 -3.15
C GLY A 53 -1.23 -11.70 -3.55
N TYR A 54 -0.87 -10.54 -3.04
CA TYR A 54 0.44 -9.93 -3.17
C TYR A 54 0.95 -9.55 -1.79
N ARG A 55 2.21 -9.86 -1.49
CA ARG A 55 2.93 -9.27 -0.37
C ARG A 55 3.83 -8.18 -0.89
N VAL A 56 3.64 -6.99 -0.40
CA VAL A 56 4.52 -5.84 -0.61
C VAL A 56 5.46 -5.75 0.57
N THR A 57 6.77 -5.72 0.32
CA THR A 57 7.80 -5.47 1.32
C THR A 57 8.54 -4.21 0.95
N LEU A 58 8.63 -3.25 1.85
CA LEU A 58 9.40 -2.02 1.68
C LEU A 58 10.72 -2.09 2.44
N ASP A 59 11.62 -1.18 2.11
CA ASP A 59 12.85 -0.96 2.84
C ASP A 59 12.56 -0.76 4.33
N GLY A 60 13.38 -1.38 5.19
CA GLY A 60 13.15 -1.40 6.63
C GLY A 60 12.21 -2.52 7.10
N GLY A 61 11.77 -3.42 6.19
CA GLY A 61 11.01 -4.62 6.55
C GLY A 61 9.56 -4.35 6.96
N TRP A 62 8.96 -3.24 6.50
CA TRP A 62 7.51 -3.07 6.54
C TRP A 62 6.86 -3.95 5.48
N THR A 63 5.72 -4.57 5.80
CA THR A 63 5.00 -5.46 4.88
C THR A 63 3.50 -5.19 4.91
N ALA A 64 2.86 -5.40 3.76
CA ALA A 64 1.40 -5.47 3.63
C ALA A 64 1.02 -6.58 2.66
N ASP A 65 -0.04 -7.32 2.98
CA ASP A 65 -0.59 -8.37 2.13
C ASP A 65 -1.92 -7.90 1.54
N PHE A 66 -2.06 -7.97 0.20
CA PHE A 66 -3.25 -7.51 -0.52
C PHE A 66 -3.91 -8.66 -1.26
N TRP A 67 -5.24 -8.73 -1.21
CA TRP A 67 -6.08 -9.60 -2.05
C TRP A 67 -7.13 -8.73 -2.72
N PHE A 68 -7.06 -8.60 -4.03
CA PHE A 68 -7.95 -7.74 -4.80
C PHE A 68 -9.23 -8.46 -5.19
N ALA A 69 -10.31 -7.70 -5.39
CA ALA A 69 -11.58 -8.20 -5.89
C ALA A 69 -11.38 -8.92 -7.23
N LYS A 70 -12.15 -9.99 -7.47
CA LYS A 70 -12.16 -10.70 -8.75
C LYS A 70 -12.61 -9.82 -9.90
N GLN A 71 -13.46 -8.84 -9.62
CA GLN A 71 -13.93 -7.85 -10.57
C GLN A 71 -14.36 -6.58 -9.83
N LEU A 72 -13.94 -5.43 -10.35
CA LEU A 72 -14.40 -4.11 -9.92
C LEU A 72 -15.63 -3.70 -10.71
N LYS A 73 -16.62 -3.10 -10.04
CA LYS A 73 -17.78 -2.50 -10.69
C LYS A 73 -17.43 -1.09 -11.16
N ALA A 74 -17.54 -0.85 -12.44
CA ALA A 74 -17.35 0.46 -13.05
C ALA A 74 -18.70 1.13 -13.32
N THR A 75 -18.75 2.43 -13.06
CA THR A 75 -19.85 3.31 -13.42
C THR A 75 -19.23 4.58 -13.97
N ALA A 76 -19.34 4.78 -15.29
CA ALA A 76 -18.78 5.98 -15.91
C ALA A 76 -19.23 7.25 -15.18
N LYS A 77 -18.28 8.03 -14.70
CA LYS A 77 -18.50 9.33 -14.05
C LYS A 77 -17.44 10.30 -14.56
N ASP A 78 -17.87 11.54 -14.74
CA ASP A 78 -16.95 12.64 -15.01
C ASP A 78 -16.65 13.37 -13.69
N VAL A 79 -15.52 13.05 -13.08
CA VAL A 79 -15.04 13.71 -11.86
C VAL A 79 -13.66 14.28 -12.13
N SER A 80 -13.60 15.59 -12.27
CA SER A 80 -12.37 16.31 -12.56
C SER A 80 -11.29 16.02 -11.51
N GLY A 81 -10.12 15.59 -11.96
CA GLY A 81 -8.95 15.31 -11.12
C GLY A 81 -8.94 13.96 -10.43
N ALA A 82 -10.00 13.15 -10.52
CA ALA A 82 -9.98 11.78 -10.02
C ALA A 82 -9.11 10.89 -10.95
N LEU A 83 -8.33 9.99 -10.34
CA LEU A 83 -7.50 9.04 -11.08
C LEU A 83 -8.29 7.87 -11.64
N TYR A 84 -9.35 7.46 -10.92
CA TYR A 84 -10.17 6.29 -11.22
C TYR A 84 -11.67 6.63 -11.23
N PRO A 85 -12.11 7.60 -12.05
CA PRO A 85 -13.48 8.14 -12.00
C PRO A 85 -14.54 7.11 -12.37
N ASP A 86 -14.16 6.05 -13.09
CA ASP A 86 -15.05 4.98 -13.52
C ASP A 86 -15.46 4.04 -12.37
N LEU A 87 -14.73 4.03 -11.25
CA LEU A 87 -15.11 3.17 -10.13
C LEU A 87 -16.33 3.68 -9.39
N ALA A 88 -17.21 2.75 -9.01
CA ALA A 88 -18.40 3.09 -8.22
C ALA A 88 -18.01 3.56 -6.81
N ASN A 89 -18.74 4.55 -6.24
CA ASN A 89 -18.59 4.88 -4.83
C ASN A 89 -18.90 3.67 -3.94
N ALA A 90 -18.13 3.49 -2.88
CA ALA A 90 -18.18 2.36 -1.97
C ALA A 90 -17.82 1.01 -2.60
N GLU A 91 -17.24 1.01 -3.83
CA GLU A 91 -16.83 -0.22 -4.48
C GLU A 91 -15.82 -1.00 -3.62
N PHE A 92 -16.06 -2.31 -3.49
CA PHE A 92 -15.15 -3.21 -2.81
C PHE A 92 -13.93 -3.49 -3.70
N VAL A 93 -12.77 -2.98 -3.30
CA VAL A 93 -11.52 -3.13 -4.06
C VAL A 93 -10.75 -4.37 -3.62
N GLY A 94 -10.88 -4.77 -2.36
CA GLY A 94 -10.17 -5.94 -1.86
C GLY A 94 -10.02 -5.95 -0.34
N VAL A 95 -9.07 -6.77 0.10
CA VAL A 95 -8.67 -6.91 1.52
C VAL A 95 -7.18 -6.64 1.64
N VAL A 96 -6.80 -5.93 2.69
CA VAL A 96 -5.39 -5.75 3.08
C VAL A 96 -5.16 -6.24 4.50
N ASN A 97 -4.02 -6.90 4.71
CA ASN A 97 -3.49 -7.19 6.03
C ASN A 97 -2.25 -6.33 6.27
N LEU A 98 -2.24 -5.62 7.38
CA LEU A 98 -1.15 -4.74 7.81
C LEU A 98 -0.53 -5.31 9.10
N PRO A 99 0.48 -6.19 9.04
CA PRO A 99 1.03 -6.83 10.25
C PRO A 99 1.63 -5.83 11.25
N LYS A 100 2.13 -4.70 10.77
CA LYS A 100 2.73 -3.63 11.59
C LYS A 100 1.93 -2.32 11.57
N GLY A 101 0.75 -2.32 10.93
CA GLY A 101 0.02 -1.07 10.66
C GLY A 101 0.73 -0.18 9.64
N MET A 102 0.18 1.02 9.46
CA MET A 102 0.75 2.08 8.62
C MET A 102 0.28 3.46 9.10
N THR A 103 0.74 4.51 8.45
CA THR A 103 0.18 5.86 8.57
C THR A 103 -0.55 6.23 7.30
N ASP A 104 -1.69 6.88 7.42
CA ASP A 104 -2.39 7.44 6.27
C ASP A 104 -1.68 8.70 5.74
N PHE A 105 -2.15 9.24 4.61
CA PHE A 105 -1.60 10.43 3.97
C PHE A 105 -1.49 11.65 4.92
N ARG A 106 -2.34 11.76 5.93
CA ARG A 106 -2.33 12.85 6.93
C ARG A 106 -1.50 12.54 8.16
N GLY A 107 -0.75 11.43 8.16
CA GLY A 107 0.02 10.99 9.32
C GLY A 107 -0.80 10.31 10.41
N GLN A 108 -2.10 10.00 10.18
CA GLN A 108 -2.95 9.30 11.12
C GLN A 108 -2.61 7.80 11.14
N ALA A 109 -2.49 7.23 12.33
CA ALA A 109 -2.15 5.81 12.47
C ALA A 109 -3.32 4.91 12.02
N ILE A 110 -3.00 3.92 11.20
CA ILE A 110 -3.82 2.75 10.88
C ILE A 110 -3.19 1.57 11.61
N PRO A 111 -3.79 1.02 12.66
CA PRO A 111 -3.21 -0.06 13.46
C PRO A 111 -2.92 -1.33 12.66
N ALA A 112 -2.14 -2.24 13.23
CA ALA A 112 -2.00 -3.59 12.71
C ALA A 112 -3.37 -4.29 12.67
N GLY A 113 -3.67 -4.97 11.54
CA GLY A 113 -4.97 -5.63 11.37
C GLY A 113 -5.32 -5.98 9.93
N ALA A 114 -6.49 -6.61 9.78
CA ALA A 114 -7.09 -6.93 8.49
C ALA A 114 -8.22 -5.95 8.18
N TYR A 115 -8.20 -5.38 6.97
CA TYR A 115 -9.14 -4.35 6.52
C TYR A 115 -9.69 -4.68 5.16
N THR A 116 -10.97 -4.35 4.92
CA THR A 116 -11.50 -4.20 3.58
C THR A 116 -11.10 -2.83 3.03
N LEU A 117 -10.89 -2.76 1.73
CA LEU A 117 -10.62 -1.53 0.98
C LEU A 117 -11.84 -1.18 0.15
N ARG A 118 -12.38 0.01 0.40
CA ARG A 118 -13.52 0.55 -0.34
C ARG A 118 -13.12 1.82 -1.06
N TYR A 119 -13.35 1.88 -2.38
CA TYR A 119 -13.12 3.09 -3.17
C TYR A 119 -14.13 4.19 -2.83
N GLN A 120 -13.67 5.42 -2.78
CA GLN A 120 -14.52 6.57 -2.51
C GLN A 120 -14.01 7.82 -3.23
N LEU A 121 -14.94 8.57 -3.80
CA LEU A 121 -14.74 9.94 -4.27
C LEU A 121 -15.04 10.94 -3.16
N LEU A 122 -14.23 12.01 -3.09
CA LEU A 122 -14.53 13.15 -2.22
C LEU A 122 -15.86 13.76 -2.60
N PRO A 123 -16.73 14.08 -1.62
CA PRO A 123 -17.91 14.91 -1.89
C PRO A 123 -17.48 16.26 -2.43
N GLN A 124 -18.17 16.73 -3.49
CA GLN A 124 -17.92 18.03 -4.13
C GLN A 124 -18.62 19.17 -3.36
N ASP A 125 -18.48 19.18 -2.03
CA ASP A 125 -19.12 20.16 -1.13
C ASP A 125 -18.16 21.23 -0.59
N GLY A 126 -16.89 21.22 -1.03
CA GLY A 126 -15.86 22.17 -0.63
C GLY A 126 -15.28 21.97 0.78
N ASN A 127 -15.79 21.01 1.57
CA ASN A 127 -15.43 20.83 2.97
C ASN A 127 -14.33 19.78 3.22
N HIS A 128 -13.89 19.04 2.19
CA HIS A 128 -13.02 17.87 2.35
C HIS A 128 -11.66 18.04 1.67
N MET A 129 -11.22 19.27 1.42
CA MET A 129 -9.92 19.56 0.82
C MET A 129 -8.78 19.06 1.73
N GLY A 130 -7.76 18.43 1.12
CA GLY A 130 -6.56 17.93 1.84
C GLY A 130 -6.74 16.58 2.55
N VAL A 131 -7.83 15.85 2.31
CA VAL A 131 -8.03 14.49 2.85
C VAL A 131 -7.11 13.46 2.17
N ALA A 132 -6.88 13.64 0.88
CA ALA A 132 -5.97 12.87 0.06
C ALA A 132 -5.38 13.77 -1.04
N PRO A 133 -4.26 13.40 -1.69
CA PRO A 133 -3.68 14.20 -2.77
C PRO A 133 -4.58 14.30 -3.98
N ASN A 134 -5.41 13.28 -4.23
CA ASN A 134 -6.38 13.21 -5.32
C ASN A 134 -7.80 13.18 -4.78
N PRO A 135 -8.82 13.52 -5.59
CA PRO A 135 -10.23 13.47 -5.18
C PRO A 135 -10.74 12.08 -4.84
N ASP A 136 -10.03 11.05 -5.22
CA ASP A 136 -10.34 9.64 -4.99
C ASP A 136 -9.31 8.96 -4.09
N PHE A 137 -9.78 8.00 -3.30
CA PHE A 137 -8.97 7.28 -2.33
C PHE A 137 -9.64 5.96 -1.92
N LEU A 138 -8.93 5.15 -1.17
CA LEU A 138 -9.47 3.96 -0.53
C LEU A 138 -9.74 4.23 0.96
N LEU A 139 -10.86 3.74 1.45
CA LEU A 139 -11.17 3.69 2.88
C LEU A 139 -10.86 2.29 3.42
N ALA A 140 -9.99 2.23 4.44
CA ALA A 140 -9.71 1.01 5.17
C ALA A 140 -10.74 0.83 6.29
N ILE A 141 -11.44 -0.31 6.29
CA ILE A 141 -12.49 -0.65 7.26
C ILE A 141 -12.10 -1.97 7.92
N PRO A 142 -12.18 -2.12 9.26
CA PRO A 142 -11.90 -3.41 9.90
C PRO A 142 -12.74 -4.53 9.24
N ALA A 143 -12.09 -5.60 8.77
CA ALA A 143 -12.73 -6.64 7.96
C ALA A 143 -13.97 -7.25 8.64
N GLY A 144 -13.93 -7.39 9.97
CA GLY A 144 -15.10 -7.84 10.75
C GLY A 144 -16.27 -6.85 10.79
N SER A 145 -16.06 -5.57 10.44
CA SER A 145 -17.11 -4.54 10.37
C SER A 145 -17.70 -4.36 8.97
N ASP A 146 -17.05 -4.96 7.95
CA ASP A 146 -17.48 -4.94 6.55
C ASP A 146 -17.40 -6.35 5.93
N PRO A 147 -18.18 -7.32 6.44
CA PRO A 147 -18.05 -8.73 6.05
C PRO A 147 -18.66 -9.07 4.69
N ASN A 148 -19.44 -8.17 4.08
CA ASN A 148 -20.13 -8.42 2.82
C ASN A 148 -19.60 -7.50 1.71
N PRO A 149 -18.83 -8.01 0.72
CA PRO A 149 -18.27 -7.24 -0.37
C PRO A 149 -19.34 -6.59 -1.28
N GLU A 150 -20.51 -7.23 -1.39
CA GLU A 150 -21.62 -6.74 -2.21
C GLU A 150 -22.45 -5.64 -1.52
N GLN A 151 -22.19 -5.36 -0.25
CA GLN A 151 -22.92 -4.33 0.49
C GLN A 151 -22.61 -2.94 -0.09
N SER A 152 -23.64 -2.24 -0.50
CA SER A 152 -23.56 -0.83 -0.85
C SER A 152 -23.70 0.04 0.41
N TYR A 153 -22.93 1.13 0.45
CA TYR A 153 -22.94 2.08 1.56
C TYR A 153 -23.14 3.51 1.07
N LEU A 154 -23.93 4.26 1.82
CA LEU A 154 -23.91 5.72 1.70
C LEU A 154 -22.63 6.27 2.29
N TYR A 155 -22.14 7.40 1.77
CA TYR A 155 -20.89 8.06 2.18
C TYR A 155 -20.72 8.16 3.71
N LYS A 156 -21.70 8.75 4.40
CA LYS A 156 -21.65 8.90 5.87
C LYS A 156 -21.46 7.58 6.61
N LYS A 157 -22.12 6.52 6.14
CA LYS A 157 -22.00 5.19 6.74
C LYS A 157 -20.61 4.59 6.50
N LEU A 158 -20.10 4.73 5.28
CA LEU A 158 -18.80 4.24 4.90
C LEU A 158 -17.68 4.92 5.73
N VAL A 159 -17.73 6.25 5.85
CA VAL A 159 -16.82 7.04 6.69
C VAL A 159 -16.89 6.60 8.16
N ALA A 160 -18.09 6.41 8.71
CA ALA A 160 -18.27 5.95 10.10
C ALA A 160 -17.73 4.53 10.34
N LEU A 161 -17.79 3.65 9.34
CA LEU A 161 -17.18 2.32 9.42
C LEU A 161 -15.66 2.41 9.39
N SER A 162 -15.11 3.24 8.53
CA SER A 162 -13.65 3.45 8.41
C SER A 162 -13.06 4.17 9.62
N ALA A 163 -13.80 5.08 10.26
CA ALA A 163 -13.39 5.75 11.50
C ALA A 163 -13.14 4.78 12.66
N LYS A 164 -13.76 3.60 12.65
CA LYS A 164 -13.45 2.53 13.63
C LYS A 164 -12.01 2.03 13.53
N THR A 165 -11.39 2.13 12.37
CA THR A 165 -9.98 1.75 12.15
C THR A 165 -9.04 2.65 12.94
N THR A 166 -9.30 3.93 12.97
CA THR A 166 -8.44 4.94 13.61
C THR A 166 -8.81 5.20 15.07
N GLY A 167 -10.00 4.78 15.49
CA GLY A 167 -10.55 5.10 16.80
C GLY A 167 -10.83 6.60 17.00
N THR A 168 -10.89 7.36 15.89
CA THR A 168 -11.17 8.81 15.87
C THR A 168 -12.47 9.10 15.11
N ASN A 169 -12.81 10.39 14.95
CA ASN A 169 -13.92 10.81 14.08
C ASN A 169 -13.54 10.86 12.58
N HIS A 170 -12.28 10.56 12.26
CA HIS A 170 -11.77 10.61 10.90
C HIS A 170 -11.55 9.20 10.34
N PRO A 171 -11.92 8.95 9.07
CA PRO A 171 -11.71 7.66 8.44
C PRO A 171 -10.22 7.38 8.21
N ALA A 172 -9.88 6.09 8.09
CA ALA A 172 -8.56 5.63 7.65
C ALA A 172 -8.49 5.73 6.12
N VAL A 173 -7.71 6.66 5.61
CA VAL A 173 -7.56 6.93 4.16
C VAL A 173 -6.27 6.35 3.65
N ILE A 174 -6.35 5.48 2.63
CA ILE A 174 -5.20 5.04 1.84
C ILE A 174 -5.25 5.80 0.52
N ALA A 175 -4.25 6.64 0.28
CA ALA A 175 -4.19 7.45 -0.92
C ALA A 175 -3.97 6.58 -2.17
N LEU A 176 -4.52 7.07 -3.29
CA LEU A 176 -4.26 6.54 -4.62
C LEU A 176 -3.32 7.47 -5.36
N ASP A 177 -2.58 6.93 -6.31
CA ASP A 177 -1.70 7.65 -7.22
C ASP A 177 -1.77 7.02 -8.62
N ALA A 178 -1.12 7.64 -9.60
CA ALA A 178 -0.99 7.06 -10.93
C ALA A 178 -0.27 5.71 -10.84
N ALA A 179 -0.85 4.69 -11.47
CA ALA A 179 -0.26 3.36 -11.48
C ALA A 179 0.97 3.31 -12.40
N GLY A 180 2.04 2.70 -11.89
CA GLY A 180 3.21 2.30 -12.65
C GLY A 180 3.08 0.89 -13.25
N ASP A 181 4.19 0.15 -13.31
CA ASP A 181 4.20 -1.23 -13.82
C ASP A 181 3.45 -2.16 -12.86
N PRO A 182 2.45 -2.92 -13.33
CA PRO A 182 1.66 -3.80 -12.48
C PRO A 182 2.49 -4.91 -11.83
N GLY A 183 2.25 -5.12 -10.54
CA GLY A 183 2.99 -6.08 -9.72
C GLY A 183 4.31 -5.54 -9.19
N GLY A 184 4.58 -4.24 -9.35
CA GLY A 184 5.77 -3.55 -8.85
C GLY A 184 5.47 -2.48 -7.79
N VAL A 185 6.53 -2.00 -7.13
CA VAL A 185 6.51 -0.81 -6.28
C VAL A 185 7.46 0.22 -6.86
N ALA A 186 6.94 1.41 -7.15
CA ALA A 186 7.73 2.58 -7.49
C ALA A 186 7.93 3.43 -6.23
N VAL A 187 9.15 3.96 -6.04
CA VAL A 187 9.45 4.90 -4.95
C VAL A 187 9.95 6.18 -5.58
N ASP A 188 9.29 7.30 -5.26
CA ASP A 188 9.67 8.61 -5.77
C ASP A 188 10.84 9.24 -4.98
N ALA A 189 11.29 10.42 -5.43
CA ALA A 189 12.38 11.15 -4.78
C ALA A 189 12.03 11.65 -3.36
N GLN A 190 10.75 11.72 -3.01
CA GLN A 190 10.22 12.11 -1.71
C GLN A 190 10.08 10.90 -0.77
N GLY A 191 10.30 9.69 -1.28
CA GLY A 191 10.17 8.43 -0.55
C GLY A 191 8.74 7.90 -0.48
N THR A 192 7.82 8.43 -1.30
CA THR A 192 6.47 7.89 -1.47
C THR A 192 6.57 6.58 -2.25
N ALA A 193 6.01 5.51 -1.71
CA ALA A 193 5.99 4.20 -2.35
C ALA A 193 4.59 3.87 -2.85
N VAL A 194 4.48 3.60 -4.15
CA VAL A 194 3.22 3.28 -4.84
C VAL A 194 3.28 1.83 -5.33
N PHE A 195 2.43 0.99 -4.79
CA PHE A 195 2.21 -0.37 -5.27
C PHE A 195 1.19 -0.35 -6.41
N SER A 196 1.55 -0.91 -7.55
CA SER A 196 0.73 -0.94 -8.76
C SER A 196 0.21 -2.32 -9.07
N VAL A 197 -1.08 -2.42 -9.42
CA VAL A 197 -1.75 -3.70 -9.72
C VAL A 197 -2.79 -3.51 -10.82
N THR A 198 -2.99 -4.55 -11.65
CA THR A 198 -4.13 -4.64 -12.57
C THR A 198 -5.20 -5.53 -11.98
N VAL A 199 -6.42 -5.02 -11.91
CA VAL A 199 -7.60 -5.74 -11.39
C VAL A 199 -8.65 -5.82 -12.51
N PRO A 200 -9.32 -6.96 -12.73
CA PRO A 200 -10.45 -7.04 -13.67
C PRO A 200 -11.52 -6.01 -13.32
N SER A 201 -12.14 -5.41 -14.34
CA SER A 201 -13.18 -4.39 -14.19
C SER A 201 -14.32 -4.64 -15.16
N SER A 202 -15.55 -4.26 -14.78
CA SER A 202 -16.71 -4.25 -15.69
C SER A 202 -16.71 -3.04 -16.63
N GLY A 203 -15.76 -2.13 -16.50
CA GLY A 203 -15.59 -0.98 -17.39
C GLY A 203 -15.17 -1.37 -18.81
N SER A 204 -15.18 -0.40 -19.72
CA SER A 204 -14.91 -0.61 -21.14
C SER A 204 -13.53 -1.22 -21.46
N SER A 205 -12.53 -0.95 -20.60
CA SER A 205 -11.17 -1.51 -20.72
C SER A 205 -11.06 -2.96 -20.25
N GLY A 206 -12.08 -3.50 -19.58
CA GLY A 206 -12.05 -4.84 -18.96
C GLY A 206 -11.13 -4.98 -17.75
N THR A 207 -10.29 -4.00 -17.48
CA THR A 207 -9.34 -3.98 -16.35
C THR A 207 -9.16 -2.56 -15.84
N GLU A 208 -8.75 -2.43 -14.56
CA GLU A 208 -8.33 -1.18 -13.95
C GLU A 208 -6.90 -1.32 -13.43
N LYS A 209 -6.04 -0.32 -13.69
CA LYS A 209 -4.70 -0.26 -13.14
C LYS A 209 -4.70 0.67 -11.94
N LEU A 210 -4.58 0.11 -10.74
CA LEU A 210 -4.59 0.87 -9.50
C LEU A 210 -3.17 1.12 -8.99
N GLY A 211 -2.87 2.36 -8.63
CA GLY A 211 -1.69 2.75 -7.87
C GLY A 211 -2.08 3.04 -6.42
N ILE A 212 -1.59 2.25 -5.49
CA ILE A 212 -1.93 2.33 -4.06
C ILE A 212 -0.71 2.86 -3.31
N VAL A 213 -0.85 3.98 -2.62
CA VAL A 213 0.22 4.53 -1.79
C VAL A 213 0.36 3.67 -0.54
N VAL A 214 1.47 2.96 -0.44
CA VAL A 214 1.78 2.07 0.70
C VAL A 214 2.75 2.70 1.70
N LYS A 215 3.40 3.80 1.31
CA LYS A 215 4.19 4.68 2.16
C LYS A 215 4.18 6.08 1.54
N GLY A 216 3.90 7.07 2.32
CA GLY A 216 3.95 8.47 1.92
C GLY A 216 3.79 9.36 3.14
N ALA A 217 4.45 10.52 3.13
CA ALA A 217 4.21 11.57 4.13
C ALA A 217 3.10 12.50 3.63
N ALA A 218 2.28 13.00 4.55
CA ALA A 218 1.44 14.14 4.24
C ALA A 218 2.34 15.31 3.83
N ALA A 219 2.04 15.98 2.72
CA ALA A 219 2.65 17.28 2.43
C ALA A 219 2.25 18.22 3.58
N GLN A 220 3.25 18.74 4.29
CA GLN A 220 3.06 19.75 5.33
C GLN A 220 2.91 21.12 4.70
#